data_386dda1629ec78b3ca2a318aa1744212
#
_entry.id   386dda1629ec78b3ca2a318aa1744212
#
_cell.length_a   1.000
_cell.length_b   1.000
_cell.length_c   1.000
_cell.angle_alpha   90.00
_cell.angle_beta   90.00
_cell.angle_gamma   90.00
#
_symmetry.space_group_name_H-M   'P 1'
#
loop_
_entity.id
_entity.type
_entity.pdbx_description
1 polymer ?
#
loop_
_entity_poly.entity_id
_entity_poly.type
_entity_poly.pdbx_seq_one_letter_code
_entity_poly.pdbx_strand_id
1 'polypeptide(L)'
;MPTRSPSVVISDDEPGYDLDLFCIPNHYAEDLEKVFIPHGLIMDRTERLARDVMKEMGGHHIVALCVLKGGYKFFADLLDYIKALNRNSDRSIPMTVDFIRLKSYCNDQSTGDIKVIGGDDLSTLTGKVCNLKRI
;
A
#
# COMPACT_ATOMS: atom_id res chain seq x y z
N MET A 1 14.09 19.71 6.35
CA MET A 1 13.67 18.43 6.92
C MET A 1 12.24 18.11 6.49
N PRO A 2 11.99 16.98 5.89
CA PRO A 2 10.61 16.60 5.64
C PRO A 2 9.91 16.44 6.98
N THR A 3 8.92 17.27 7.21
CA THR A 3 8.02 17.10 8.34
C THR A 3 7.31 15.75 8.17
N ARG A 4 7.49 14.83 9.10
CA ARG A 4 6.75 13.58 9.10
C ARG A 4 5.27 13.87 9.19
N SER A 5 4.50 13.33 8.23
CA SER A 5 3.05 13.34 8.34
C SER A 5 2.62 12.63 9.61
N PRO A 6 1.62 13.16 10.32
CA PRO A 6 1.11 12.48 11.50
C PRO A 6 0.55 11.10 11.11
N SER A 7 0.74 10.13 11.97
CA SER A 7 0.19 8.78 11.83
C SER A 7 -0.95 8.56 12.82
N VAL A 8 -1.89 7.71 12.44
CA VAL A 8 -2.92 7.23 13.35
C VAL A 8 -2.36 6.03 14.10
N VAL A 9 -2.35 6.12 15.42
CA VAL A 9 -1.88 5.03 16.28
C VAL A 9 -3.11 4.33 16.86
N ILE A 10 -3.17 3.02 16.65
CA ILE A 10 -4.22 2.18 17.21
C ILE A 10 -3.54 1.30 18.26
N SER A 11 -3.92 1.48 19.52
CA SER A 11 -3.34 0.73 20.61
C SER A 11 -4.04 -0.62 20.78
N ASP A 12 -3.33 -1.59 21.36
CA ASP A 12 -3.85 -2.95 21.54
C ASP A 12 -5.02 -3.03 22.51
N ASP A 13 -5.17 -2.04 23.37
CA ASP A 13 -6.23 -1.96 24.39
C ASP A 13 -7.45 -1.14 23.93
N GLU A 14 -7.52 -0.74 22.68
CA GLU A 14 -8.70 -0.04 22.17
C GLU A 14 -9.94 -0.95 22.19
N PRO A 15 -11.10 -0.41 22.62
CA PRO A 15 -12.30 -1.24 22.76
C PRO A 15 -12.92 -1.69 21.44
N GLY A 16 -12.58 -1.02 20.34
CA GLY A 16 -13.20 -1.27 19.04
C GLY A 16 -14.63 -0.73 18.95
N TYR A 17 -15.27 -1.02 17.84
CA TYR A 17 -16.61 -0.57 17.51
C TYR A 17 -17.58 -1.74 17.48
N ASP A 18 -18.86 -1.46 17.77
CA ASP A 18 -19.92 -2.45 17.64
C ASP A 18 -20.09 -2.89 16.18
N LEU A 19 -20.26 -4.19 15.97
CA LEU A 19 -20.45 -4.76 14.64
C LEU A 19 -21.68 -4.19 13.92
N ASP A 20 -22.72 -3.84 14.66
CA ASP A 20 -23.96 -3.30 14.10
C ASP A 20 -23.81 -1.94 13.43
N LEU A 21 -22.69 -1.26 13.69
CA LEU A 21 -22.38 0.02 13.03
C LEU A 21 -21.88 -0.15 11.62
N PHE A 22 -21.50 -1.34 11.21
CA PHE A 22 -20.84 -1.59 9.94
C PHE A 22 -21.51 -2.72 9.15
N CYS A 23 -21.26 -2.73 7.86
CA CYS A 23 -21.68 -3.83 6.98
C CYS A 23 -20.71 -5.00 7.13
N ILE A 24 -21.11 -5.98 7.92
CA ILE A 24 -20.31 -7.18 8.13
C ILE A 24 -20.88 -8.30 7.26
N PRO A 25 -20.02 -9.06 6.53
CA PRO A 25 -20.48 -10.23 5.80
C PRO A 25 -21.17 -11.23 6.75
N ASN A 26 -22.37 -11.66 6.37
CA ASN A 26 -23.21 -12.49 7.25
C ASN A 26 -22.53 -13.78 7.71
N HIS A 27 -21.69 -14.36 6.85
CA HIS A 27 -20.99 -15.61 7.17
C HIS A 27 -19.83 -15.44 8.16
N TYR A 28 -19.42 -14.21 8.45
CA TYR A 28 -18.41 -13.92 9.46
C TYR A 28 -18.97 -13.30 10.73
N ALA A 29 -20.25 -12.90 10.73
CA ALA A 29 -20.83 -12.12 11.84
C ALA A 29 -20.76 -12.83 13.20
N GLU A 30 -20.90 -14.16 13.21
CA GLU A 30 -20.83 -14.96 14.44
C GLU A 30 -19.39 -15.18 14.92
N ASP A 31 -18.41 -15.01 14.06
CA ASP A 31 -17.00 -15.22 14.35
C ASP A 31 -16.29 -13.96 14.82
N LEU A 32 -16.94 -12.82 14.73
CA LEU A 32 -16.36 -11.51 15.04
C LEU A 32 -17.02 -10.90 16.28
N GLU A 33 -16.22 -10.29 17.10
CA GLU A 33 -16.69 -9.59 18.31
C GLU A 33 -16.82 -8.08 18.10
N LYS A 34 -15.82 -7.48 17.50
CA LYS A 34 -15.73 -6.03 17.30
C LYS A 34 -15.10 -5.68 15.96
N VAL A 35 -15.37 -4.48 15.49
CA VAL A 35 -14.60 -3.86 14.41
C VAL A 35 -13.48 -3.05 15.05
N PHE A 36 -12.24 -3.45 14.81
CA PHE A 36 -11.08 -2.80 15.37
C PHE A 36 -10.56 -1.67 14.49
N ILE A 37 -10.46 -1.92 13.20
CA ILE A 37 -10.01 -0.94 12.21
C ILE A 37 -11.09 -0.79 11.14
N PRO A 38 -11.86 0.30 11.17
CA PRO A 38 -12.90 0.53 10.15
C PRO A 38 -12.30 0.71 8.76
N HIS A 39 -12.98 0.17 7.76
CA HIS A 39 -12.55 0.29 6.36
C HIS A 39 -12.41 1.75 5.91
N GLY A 40 -13.31 2.63 6.33
CA GLY A 40 -13.23 4.05 6.01
C GLY A 40 -11.96 4.72 6.51
N LEU A 41 -11.47 4.31 7.69
CA LEU A 41 -10.19 4.79 8.20
C LEU A 41 -9.04 4.36 7.31
N ILE A 42 -9.04 3.11 6.87
CA ILE A 42 -8.02 2.60 5.95
C ILE A 42 -8.02 3.39 4.63
N MET A 43 -9.20 3.64 4.08
CA MET A 43 -9.32 4.37 2.82
C MET A 43 -8.87 5.82 2.94
N ASP A 44 -9.25 6.51 4.00
CA ASP A 44 -8.80 7.89 4.24
C ASP A 44 -7.29 7.98 4.43
N ARG A 45 -6.72 7.04 5.15
CA ARG A 45 -5.26 6.97 5.33
C ARG A 45 -4.54 6.66 4.03
N THR A 46 -5.12 5.83 3.19
CA THR A 46 -4.58 5.53 1.86
C THR A 46 -4.59 6.76 0.96
N GLU A 47 -5.67 7.53 0.97
CA GLU A 47 -5.76 8.78 0.23
C GLU A 47 -4.72 9.81 0.70
N ARG A 48 -4.56 9.94 2.01
CA ARG A 48 -3.54 10.84 2.59
C ARG A 48 -2.13 10.39 2.21
N LEU A 49 -1.89 9.09 2.23
CA LEU A 49 -0.61 8.53 1.80
C LEU A 49 -0.32 8.87 0.33
N ALA A 50 -1.34 8.80 -0.52
CA ALA A 50 -1.20 9.18 -1.93
C ALA A 50 -0.78 10.66 -2.07
N ARG A 51 -1.38 11.56 -1.29
CA ARG A 51 -1.00 12.97 -1.27
C ARG A 51 0.45 13.17 -0.82
N ASP A 52 0.86 12.46 0.20
CA ASP A 52 2.23 12.53 0.71
C ASP A 52 3.25 12.03 -0.31
N VAL A 53 2.93 10.93 -1.00
CA VAL A 53 3.77 10.39 -2.08
C VAL A 53 3.91 11.40 -3.21
N MET A 54 2.81 12.00 -3.64
CA MET A 54 2.83 13.00 -4.71
C MET A 54 3.62 14.24 -4.31
N LYS A 55 3.55 14.65 -3.06
CA LYS A 55 4.30 15.79 -2.54
C LYS A 55 5.81 15.50 -2.49
N GLU A 56 6.19 14.30 -2.03
CA GLU A 56 7.60 13.91 -1.92
C GLU A 56 8.24 13.61 -3.27
N MET A 57 7.47 12.98 -4.16
CA MET A 57 7.97 12.48 -5.44
C MET A 57 7.60 13.39 -6.63
N GLY A 58 6.95 14.51 -6.36
CA GLY A 58 6.56 15.47 -7.39
C GLY A 58 7.75 15.95 -8.21
N GLY A 59 7.63 15.96 -9.52
CA GLY A 59 8.69 16.31 -10.44
C GLY A 59 9.60 15.16 -10.89
N HIS A 60 9.38 13.95 -10.35
CA HIS A 60 10.13 12.76 -10.74
C HIS A 60 9.23 11.76 -11.46
N HIS A 61 9.81 10.97 -12.35
CA HIS A 61 9.12 9.80 -12.89
C HIS A 61 8.93 8.76 -11.78
N ILE A 62 7.67 8.39 -11.51
CA ILE A 62 7.34 7.41 -10.49
C ILE A 62 7.23 6.04 -11.13
N VAL A 63 8.01 5.09 -10.62
CA VAL A 63 7.83 3.67 -10.92
C VAL A 63 7.16 3.02 -9.73
N ALA A 64 5.91 2.60 -9.91
CA ALA A 64 5.14 1.93 -8.88
C ALA A 64 5.27 0.42 -9.06
N LEU A 65 5.85 -0.24 -8.08
CA LEU A 65 6.14 -1.67 -8.11
C LEU A 65 5.28 -2.39 -7.09
N CYS A 66 4.37 -3.23 -7.57
CA CYS A 66 3.49 -4.02 -6.73
C CYS A 66 4.07 -5.41 -6.48
N VAL A 67 4.17 -5.78 -5.22
CA VAL A 67 4.57 -7.14 -4.82
C VAL A 67 3.32 -8.01 -4.70
N LEU A 68 3.17 -8.92 -5.63
CA LEU A 68 2.04 -9.85 -5.67
C LEU A 68 2.25 -10.99 -4.65
N LYS A 69 1.19 -11.55 -4.07
CA LYS A 69 -0.24 -11.25 -4.34
C LYS A 69 -0.86 -10.36 -3.25
N GLY A 70 -0.37 -10.41 -2.03
CA GLY A 70 -1.00 -9.79 -0.86
C GLY A 70 -1.12 -8.27 -0.93
N GLY A 71 -0.20 -7.62 -1.62
CA GLY A 71 -0.18 -6.16 -1.74
C GLY A 71 -1.12 -5.58 -2.79
N TYR A 72 -1.79 -6.40 -3.59
CA TYR A 72 -2.50 -5.93 -4.77
C TYR A 72 -3.63 -4.95 -4.47
N LYS A 73 -4.49 -5.26 -3.50
CA LYS A 73 -5.66 -4.43 -3.19
C LYS A 73 -5.26 -3.04 -2.67
N PHE A 74 -4.33 -3.01 -1.74
CA PHE A 74 -3.79 -1.74 -1.24
C PHE A 74 -3.12 -0.94 -2.36
N PHE A 75 -2.32 -1.60 -3.17
CA PHE A 75 -1.64 -0.97 -4.31
C PHE A 75 -2.64 -0.37 -5.29
N ALA A 76 -3.69 -1.11 -5.63
CA ALA A 76 -4.74 -0.64 -6.55
C ALA A 76 -5.45 0.60 -6.00
N ASP A 77 -5.82 0.60 -4.73
CA ASP A 77 -6.49 1.73 -4.09
C ASP A 77 -5.57 2.96 -4.02
N LEU A 78 -4.32 2.77 -3.63
CA LEU A 78 -3.33 3.85 -3.60
C LEU A 78 -3.10 4.44 -4.99
N LEU A 79 -2.99 3.59 -5.99
CA LEU A 79 -2.79 4.01 -7.37
C LEU A 79 -3.95 4.83 -7.91
N ASP A 80 -5.18 4.44 -7.58
CA ASP A 80 -6.37 5.18 -7.96
C ASP A 80 -6.38 6.59 -7.37
N TYR A 81 -6.01 6.75 -6.11
CA TYR A 81 -5.87 8.06 -5.49
C TYR A 81 -4.75 8.89 -6.11
N ILE A 82 -3.62 8.29 -6.42
CA ILE A 82 -2.51 8.97 -7.11
C ILE A 82 -2.95 9.45 -8.49
N LYS A 83 -3.65 8.61 -9.24
CA LYS A 83 -4.19 8.97 -10.57
C LYS A 83 -5.20 10.13 -10.48
N ALA A 84 -6.07 10.11 -9.48
CA ALA A 84 -7.02 11.19 -9.26
C ALA A 84 -6.33 12.52 -8.95
N LEU A 85 -5.31 12.50 -8.10
CA LEU A 85 -4.50 13.67 -7.78
C LEU A 85 -3.73 14.19 -9.00
N ASN A 86 -3.18 13.29 -9.79
CA ASN A 86 -2.46 13.64 -11.01
C ASN A 86 -3.39 14.29 -12.05
N ARG A 87 -4.62 13.79 -12.15
CA ARG A 87 -5.63 14.33 -13.07
C ARG A 87 -6.08 15.74 -12.68
N ASN A 88 -6.11 16.04 -11.38
CA ASN A 88 -6.52 17.33 -10.84
C ASN A 88 -5.36 18.33 -10.67
N SER A 89 -4.15 17.91 -11.01
CA SER A 89 -2.95 18.74 -10.93
C SER A 89 -2.66 19.43 -12.25
N ASP A 90 -2.07 20.63 -12.18
CA ASP A 90 -1.59 21.37 -13.35
C ASP A 90 -0.40 20.67 -14.03
N ARG A 91 0.23 19.73 -13.35
CA ARG A 91 1.37 18.99 -13.85
C ARG A 91 1.03 17.50 -13.90
N SER A 92 1.17 16.92 -15.07
CA SER A 92 1.10 15.47 -15.23
C SER A 92 2.44 14.84 -14.81
N ILE A 93 2.39 13.95 -13.84
CA ILE A 93 3.57 13.20 -13.39
C ILE A 93 3.55 11.85 -14.12
N PRO A 94 4.58 11.53 -14.91
CA PRO A 94 4.64 10.23 -15.55
C PRO A 94 4.81 9.12 -14.53
N MET A 95 4.02 8.07 -14.67
CA MET A 95 4.05 6.92 -13.78
C MET A 95 4.02 5.62 -14.57
N THR A 96 4.93 4.73 -14.22
CA THR A 96 4.98 3.37 -14.74
C THR A 96 4.56 2.40 -13.64
N VAL A 97 3.75 1.43 -13.99
CA VAL A 97 3.27 0.40 -13.06
C VAL A 97 3.87 -0.94 -13.47
N ASP A 98 4.41 -1.65 -12.52
CA ASP A 98 4.95 -2.99 -12.73
C ASP A 98 4.61 -3.92 -11.55
N PHE A 99 4.69 -5.21 -11.79
CA PHE A 99 4.34 -6.23 -10.81
C PHE A 99 5.48 -7.21 -10.68
N ILE A 100 5.80 -7.57 -9.45
CA ILE A 100 6.77 -8.62 -9.16
C ILE A 100 6.16 -9.63 -8.20
N ARG A 101 6.70 -10.82 -8.22
CA ARG A 101 6.35 -11.88 -7.28
C ARG A 101 7.62 -12.32 -6.56
N LEU A 102 7.54 -12.33 -5.25
CA LEU A 102 8.63 -12.83 -4.42
C LEU A 102 8.32 -14.27 -4.04
N LYS A 103 9.24 -15.20 -4.32
CA LYS A 103 9.17 -16.57 -3.82
C LYS A 103 10.32 -16.78 -2.85
N SER A 104 9.96 -17.18 -1.63
CA SER A 104 10.91 -17.81 -0.74
C SER A 104 10.99 -19.28 -1.10
N TYR A 105 12.16 -19.75 -1.50
CA TYR A 105 12.38 -21.18 -1.65
C TYR A 105 12.55 -21.80 -0.27
N CYS A 106 11.49 -22.43 0.22
CA CYS A 106 11.60 -23.42 1.27
C CYS A 106 11.85 -24.78 0.62
N ASN A 107 13.10 -25.13 0.36
CA ASN A 107 13.50 -26.48 0.60
C ASN A 107 13.47 -26.69 2.12
N ASP A 108 13.29 -27.91 2.62
CA ASP A 108 13.19 -28.29 4.04
C ASP A 108 14.25 -27.66 4.97
N GLN A 109 15.04 -26.76 4.46
CA GLN A 109 15.97 -25.90 5.15
C GLN A 109 15.68 -24.47 4.69
N SER A 110 15.26 -23.64 5.62
CA SER A 110 15.06 -22.21 5.41
C SER A 110 16.38 -21.54 5.06
N THR A 111 16.79 -21.63 3.82
CA THR A 111 17.75 -20.71 3.26
C THR A 111 16.99 -19.45 2.93
N GLY A 112 17.36 -18.32 3.52
CA GLY A 112 16.69 -17.05 3.35
C GLY A 112 16.81 -16.43 1.95
N ASP A 113 16.92 -17.24 0.92
CA ASP A 113 17.03 -16.80 -0.46
C ASP A 113 15.64 -16.45 -1.00
N ILE A 114 15.44 -15.17 -1.26
CA ILE A 114 14.23 -14.64 -1.88
C ILE A 114 14.51 -14.46 -3.37
N LYS A 115 13.73 -15.17 -4.21
CA LYS A 115 13.80 -15.02 -5.65
C LYS A 115 12.70 -14.08 -6.15
N VAL A 116 13.10 -13.11 -6.95
CA VAL A 116 12.18 -12.19 -7.63
C VAL A 116 11.77 -12.80 -8.95
N ILE A 117 10.45 -12.96 -9.17
CA ILE A 117 9.88 -13.51 -10.40
C ILE A 117 9.00 -12.45 -11.03
N GLY A 118 9.17 -12.24 -12.33
CA GLY A 118 8.40 -11.27 -13.09
C GLY A 118 8.98 -9.87 -13.00
N GLY A 119 8.31 -8.94 -13.66
CA GLY A 119 8.78 -7.58 -13.81
C GLY A 119 9.73 -7.41 -14.98
N ASP A 120 9.80 -6.17 -15.43
CA ASP A 120 10.82 -5.76 -16.38
C ASP A 120 12.19 -5.72 -15.71
N ASP A 121 13.22 -5.51 -16.47
CA ASP A 121 14.59 -5.45 -15.97
C ASP A 121 14.72 -4.48 -14.79
N LEU A 122 15.02 -5.00 -13.61
CA LEU A 122 15.20 -4.19 -12.40
C LEU A 122 16.39 -3.23 -12.48
N SER A 123 17.28 -3.41 -13.47
CA SER A 123 18.38 -2.48 -13.70
C SER A 123 17.89 -1.07 -14.05
N THR A 124 16.69 -0.94 -14.58
CA THR A 124 16.05 0.37 -14.86
C THR A 124 15.79 1.18 -13.61
N LEU A 125 15.79 0.56 -12.45
CA LEU A 125 15.60 1.21 -11.14
C LEU A 125 16.89 1.74 -10.54
N THR A 126 18.03 1.42 -11.13
CA THR A 126 19.35 1.85 -10.65
C THR A 126 19.45 3.37 -10.68
N GLY A 127 19.85 3.96 -9.55
CA GLY A 127 20.01 5.41 -9.41
C GLY A 127 18.72 6.18 -9.19
N LYS A 128 17.57 5.51 -9.08
CA LYS A 128 16.28 6.15 -8.77
C LYS A 128 16.02 6.15 -7.26
N VAL A 129 15.31 7.17 -6.80
CA VAL A 129 14.90 7.25 -5.40
C VAL A 129 13.89 6.13 -5.12
N CYS A 130 14.24 5.27 -4.19
CA CYS A 130 13.40 4.13 -3.82
C CYS A 130 12.69 4.42 -2.51
N ASN A 131 11.36 4.42 -2.52
CA ASN A 131 10.55 4.53 -1.32
C ASN A 131 9.85 3.19 -1.11
N LEU A 132 10.39 2.37 -0.22
CA LEU A 132 9.85 1.06 0.07
C LEU A 132 8.80 1.19 1.16
N LYS A 133 7.55 1.06 0.81
CA LYS A 133 6.46 0.94 1.78
C LYS A 133 6.16 -0.54 2.00
N ARG A 134 6.50 -1.01 3.18
CA ARG A 134 6.17 -2.35 3.63
C ARG A 134 4.82 -2.30 4.35
N ILE A 135 3.92 -3.14 3.93
CA ILE A 135 2.64 -3.37 4.62
C ILE A 135 2.85 -4.46 5.66
#